data_67f73fc7e84bc42d098b019b1332d3e5
#
_entry.id   67f73fc7e84bc42d098b019b1332d3e5
#
_cell.length_a   1.000
_cell.length_b   1.000
_cell.length_c   1.000
_cell.angle_alpha   90.00
_cell.angle_beta   90.00
_cell.angle_gamma   90.00
#
_symmetry.space_group_name_H-M   'P 1'
#
loop_
_entity.id
_entity.type
_entity.pdbx_description
1 polymer ?
#
loop_
_entity_poly.entity_id
_entity_poly.type
_entity_poly.pdbx_seq_one_letter_code
_entity_poly.pdbx_strand_id
1 'polypeptide(L)'
;MKRVLFFLALVVIAYQMMGCTPNTKEAPDPLVVGFSQSGTESSWRKKHTESIITALEKEDYQVLYRNGYMNQERQIQDIRTFIAYKVDMIIFTPLQESGWDSVLKEAKRAGIPVILVDRHIQTNDPELFVTHIGPSFKAEGNRAGLFVSNHFTNSKKQEIRILELAGSENSTPTKLRSEGFLESINRKPTLKKDGTIDHKPPMTIVHRIVGDFIRMKGKDQMKRYLETNDLSEIDVLYSHSNEMTHGALAAIKETSIKPGEDLIIVTIDGQEDMIEKLRSGIVNCVVECKPDVGWYVANTVTRYFGNIQTGKTLPKDIFISETVFSQQNIANIPTRNY
;
A
#
# COMPACT_ATOMS: atom_id res chain seq x y z
N MET A 1 -50.50 47.85 49.49
CA MET A 1 -49.00 47.85 49.39
C MET A 1 -48.38 46.44 49.52
N LYS A 2 -48.70 45.62 50.48
CA LYS A 2 -48.06 44.26 50.68
C LYS A 2 -48.26 43.28 49.48
N ARG A 3 -49.39 43.35 48.79
CA ARG A 3 -49.66 42.45 47.63
C ARG A 3 -48.91 42.88 46.33
N VAL A 4 -48.60 44.13 46.17
CA VAL A 4 -47.86 44.65 45.01
C VAL A 4 -46.34 44.31 45.17
N LEU A 5 -45.79 44.40 46.38
CA LEU A 5 -44.42 43.99 46.65
C LEU A 5 -44.19 42.48 46.46
N PHE A 6 -45.20 41.66 46.76
CA PHE A 6 -45.10 40.18 46.54
C PHE A 6 -45.09 39.82 45.05
N PHE A 7 -45.86 40.54 44.24
CA PHE A 7 -45.85 40.34 42.77
C PHE A 7 -44.55 40.85 42.12
N LEU A 8 -43.98 41.93 42.58
CA LEU A 8 -42.68 42.43 42.12
C LEU A 8 -41.53 41.50 42.48
N ALA A 9 -41.56 40.87 43.68
CA ALA A 9 -40.55 39.89 44.11
C ALA A 9 -40.62 38.60 43.25
N LEU A 10 -41.84 38.16 42.91
CA LEU A 10 -42.03 36.98 42.02
C LEU A 10 -41.56 37.21 40.58
N VAL A 11 -41.76 38.43 40.05
CA VAL A 11 -41.28 38.80 38.70
C VAL A 11 -39.76 38.89 38.64
N VAL A 12 -39.10 39.39 39.70
CA VAL A 12 -37.62 39.45 39.81
C VAL A 12 -37.02 38.06 39.92
N ILE A 13 -37.65 37.16 40.68
CA ILE A 13 -37.18 35.76 40.81
C ILE A 13 -37.36 35.00 39.46
N ALA A 14 -38.46 35.23 38.73
CA ALA A 14 -38.69 34.67 37.40
C ALA A 14 -37.65 35.16 36.37
N TYR A 15 -37.23 36.44 36.45
CA TYR A 15 -36.19 36.99 35.58
C TYR A 15 -34.77 36.43 35.90
N GLN A 16 -34.49 36.09 37.13
CA GLN A 16 -33.21 35.45 37.51
C GLN A 16 -33.13 33.97 37.12
N MET A 17 -34.25 33.29 36.96
CA MET A 17 -34.28 31.91 36.49
C MET A 17 -34.16 31.77 34.96
N MET A 18 -34.36 32.86 34.20
CA MET A 18 -34.20 32.86 32.73
C MET A 18 -32.74 33.05 32.26
N GLY A 19 -31.78 33.28 33.17
CA GLY A 19 -30.41 33.66 32.83
C GLY A 19 -29.35 32.55 32.87
N CYS A 20 -29.72 31.27 33.17
CA CYS A 20 -28.79 30.14 33.13
C CYS A 20 -29.18 29.14 32.04
N THR A 21 -29.06 29.47 30.79
CA THR A 21 -28.78 28.46 29.79
C THR A 21 -27.33 28.02 30.04
N PRO A 22 -27.07 26.74 30.37
CA PRO A 22 -25.70 26.29 30.39
C PRO A 22 -25.18 26.52 28.96
N ASN A 23 -24.13 27.33 28.86
CA ASN A 23 -23.40 27.50 27.61
C ASN A 23 -22.68 26.17 27.37
N THR A 24 -23.43 25.16 26.94
CA THR A 24 -22.86 23.94 26.38
C THR A 24 -22.15 24.43 25.14
N LYS A 25 -20.81 24.66 25.22
CA LYS A 25 -19.99 24.70 24.01
C LYS A 25 -20.32 23.40 23.28
N GLU A 26 -21.10 23.49 22.23
CA GLU A 26 -21.23 22.37 21.30
C GLU A 26 -19.81 21.95 20.96
N ALA A 27 -19.52 20.66 21.13
CA ALA A 27 -18.25 20.12 20.68
C ALA A 27 -18.13 20.51 19.19
N PRO A 28 -16.96 20.97 18.74
CA PRO A 28 -16.78 21.28 17.32
C PRO A 28 -17.16 20.06 16.49
N ASP A 29 -17.84 20.29 15.37
CA ASP A 29 -18.21 19.23 14.44
C ASP A 29 -16.96 18.41 14.10
N PRO A 30 -17.09 17.07 14.04
CA PRO A 30 -15.95 16.20 13.71
C PRO A 30 -15.45 16.54 12.29
N LEU A 31 -14.11 16.58 12.14
CA LEU A 31 -13.50 16.80 10.83
C LEU A 31 -13.84 15.62 9.89
N VAL A 32 -14.16 15.96 8.64
CA VAL A 32 -14.56 14.99 7.61
C VAL A 32 -13.38 14.68 6.71
N VAL A 33 -13.02 13.41 6.61
CA VAL A 33 -11.97 12.91 5.72
C VAL A 33 -12.60 12.14 4.56
N GLY A 34 -12.40 12.62 3.33
CA GLY A 34 -12.75 11.88 2.12
C GLY A 34 -11.68 10.83 1.81
N PHE A 35 -12.05 9.54 1.71
CA PHE A 35 -11.11 8.48 1.36
C PHE A 35 -11.56 7.73 0.10
N SER A 36 -10.76 7.80 -0.99
CA SER A 36 -10.97 7.01 -2.22
C SER A 36 -9.94 5.91 -2.37
N GLN A 37 -10.39 4.66 -2.33
CA GLN A 37 -9.58 3.47 -2.56
C GLN A 37 -9.58 3.08 -4.03
N SER A 38 -8.47 2.54 -4.56
CA SER A 38 -8.36 2.11 -5.95
C SER A 38 -9.30 0.95 -6.32
N GLY A 39 -9.53 0.01 -5.39
CA GLY A 39 -10.37 -1.17 -5.61
C GLY A 39 -10.55 -2.00 -4.34
N THR A 40 -11.03 -3.24 -4.51
CA THR A 40 -11.19 -4.25 -3.45
C THR A 40 -10.82 -5.63 -3.97
N GLU A 41 -9.83 -5.67 -4.84
CA GLU A 41 -9.43 -6.83 -5.64
C GLU A 41 -8.77 -7.96 -4.84
N SER A 42 -8.35 -7.68 -3.59
CA SER A 42 -7.61 -8.64 -2.75
C SER A 42 -7.95 -8.49 -1.26
N SER A 43 -7.66 -9.52 -0.46
CA SER A 43 -7.73 -9.44 1.00
C SER A 43 -6.77 -8.38 1.55
N TRP A 44 -5.59 -8.24 0.95
CA TRP A 44 -4.63 -7.18 1.25
C TRP A 44 -5.29 -5.79 1.12
N ARG A 45 -5.94 -5.51 -0.02
CA ARG A 45 -6.59 -4.22 -0.30
C ARG A 45 -7.75 -3.93 0.66
N LYS A 46 -8.53 -4.96 1.01
CA LYS A 46 -9.59 -4.85 2.03
C LYS A 46 -9.01 -4.48 3.39
N LYS A 47 -7.97 -5.18 3.82
CA LYS A 47 -7.29 -4.91 5.09
C LYS A 47 -6.69 -3.50 5.14
N HIS A 48 -6.08 -3.06 4.04
CA HIS A 48 -5.56 -1.70 3.90
C HIS A 48 -6.67 -0.65 4.08
N THR A 49 -7.83 -0.86 3.45
CA THR A 49 -9.00 0.02 3.58
C THR A 49 -9.53 0.05 5.02
N GLU A 50 -9.75 -1.13 5.60
CA GLU A 50 -10.26 -1.28 6.97
C GLU A 50 -9.35 -0.64 8.00
N SER A 51 -8.03 -0.82 7.85
CA SER A 51 -7.06 -0.25 8.79
C SER A 51 -7.11 1.28 8.80
N ILE A 52 -7.25 1.92 7.63
CA ILE A 52 -7.32 3.38 7.51
C ILE A 52 -8.62 3.90 8.11
N ILE A 53 -9.77 3.33 7.72
CA ILE A 53 -11.08 3.78 8.20
C ILE A 53 -11.16 3.64 9.71
N THR A 54 -10.87 2.44 10.24
CA THR A 54 -10.94 2.17 11.68
C THR A 54 -10.02 3.09 12.49
N ALA A 55 -8.82 3.38 11.99
CA ALA A 55 -7.89 4.25 12.70
C ALA A 55 -8.34 5.72 12.69
N LEU A 56 -8.92 6.20 11.61
CA LEU A 56 -9.47 7.56 11.53
C LEU A 56 -10.70 7.71 12.42
N GLU A 57 -11.64 6.76 12.38
CA GLU A 57 -12.85 6.78 13.21
C GLU A 57 -12.51 6.71 14.71
N LYS A 58 -11.43 6.00 15.08
CA LYS A 58 -10.95 5.94 16.47
C LYS A 58 -10.41 7.29 16.99
N GLU A 59 -9.97 8.15 16.11
CA GLU A 59 -9.53 9.52 16.40
C GLU A 59 -10.65 10.55 16.17
N ASP A 60 -11.92 10.10 16.19
CA ASP A 60 -13.14 10.90 16.03
C ASP A 60 -13.26 11.65 14.69
N TYR A 61 -12.58 11.18 13.62
CA TYR A 61 -12.80 11.69 12.25
C TYR A 61 -14.01 11.01 11.61
N GLN A 62 -14.84 11.77 10.92
CA GLN A 62 -15.87 11.21 10.06
C GLN A 62 -15.26 10.83 8.71
N VAL A 63 -15.38 9.55 8.29
CA VAL A 63 -14.82 9.08 7.03
C VAL A 63 -15.88 8.96 5.95
N LEU A 64 -15.72 9.71 4.87
CA LEU A 64 -16.51 9.57 3.64
C LEU A 64 -15.76 8.65 2.68
N TYR A 65 -16.04 7.35 2.75
CA TYR A 65 -15.36 6.33 1.95
C TYR A 65 -15.99 6.17 0.55
N ARG A 66 -15.14 6.05 -0.47
CA ARG A 66 -15.51 5.68 -1.84
C ARG A 66 -14.54 4.65 -2.42
N ASN A 67 -15.07 3.82 -3.32
CA ASN A 67 -14.29 2.79 -4.03
C ASN A 67 -14.21 3.13 -5.51
N GLY A 68 -13.01 3.25 -6.04
CA GLY A 68 -12.75 3.52 -7.45
C GLY A 68 -13.03 2.32 -8.38
N TYR A 69 -13.20 1.10 -7.84
CA TYR A 69 -13.46 -0.13 -8.61
C TYR A 69 -12.48 -0.36 -9.76
N MET A 70 -11.19 -0.13 -9.53
CA MET A 70 -10.13 -0.24 -10.54
C MET A 70 -10.34 0.66 -11.77
N ASN A 71 -10.94 1.83 -11.54
CA ASN A 71 -11.24 2.83 -12.57
C ASN A 71 -10.79 4.22 -12.11
N GLN A 72 -9.80 4.78 -12.80
CA GLN A 72 -9.23 6.09 -12.45
C GLN A 72 -10.23 7.24 -12.60
N GLU A 73 -11.07 7.22 -13.62
CA GLU A 73 -12.08 8.26 -13.81
C GLU A 73 -13.06 8.31 -12.63
N ARG A 74 -13.40 7.14 -12.06
CA ARG A 74 -14.20 7.09 -10.83
C ARG A 74 -13.47 7.74 -9.65
N GLN A 75 -12.18 7.46 -9.47
CA GLN A 75 -11.41 8.11 -8.41
C GLN A 75 -11.33 9.64 -8.61
N ILE A 76 -11.20 10.11 -9.86
CA ILE A 76 -11.26 11.55 -10.17
C ILE A 76 -12.63 12.12 -9.79
N GLN A 77 -13.72 11.41 -10.08
CA GLN A 77 -15.07 11.83 -9.65
C GLN A 77 -15.26 11.77 -8.14
N ASP A 78 -14.65 10.79 -7.46
CA ASP A 78 -14.65 10.72 -6.00
C ASP A 78 -13.99 11.96 -5.39
N ILE A 79 -12.81 12.35 -5.89
CA ILE A 79 -12.10 13.56 -5.42
C ILE A 79 -12.95 14.81 -5.65
N ARG A 80 -13.58 14.96 -6.83
CA ARG A 80 -14.50 16.08 -7.10
C ARG A 80 -15.72 16.08 -6.17
N THR A 81 -16.22 14.89 -5.85
CA THR A 81 -17.31 14.74 -4.87
C THR A 81 -16.87 15.21 -3.49
N PHE A 82 -15.68 14.83 -3.04
CA PHE A 82 -15.12 15.30 -1.76
C PHE A 82 -14.94 16.83 -1.74
N ILE A 83 -14.48 17.41 -2.85
CA ILE A 83 -14.38 18.88 -3.00
C ILE A 83 -15.76 19.53 -2.88
N ALA A 84 -16.78 18.99 -3.54
CA ALA A 84 -18.15 19.51 -3.49
C ALA A 84 -18.76 19.40 -2.07
N TYR A 85 -18.47 18.34 -1.34
CA TYR A 85 -18.85 18.15 0.07
C TYR A 85 -18.01 18.98 1.04
N LYS A 86 -16.95 19.65 0.57
CA LYS A 86 -16.02 20.46 1.38
C LYS A 86 -15.44 19.66 2.56
N VAL A 87 -14.98 18.43 2.28
CA VAL A 87 -14.28 17.64 3.30
C VAL A 87 -13.03 18.39 3.78
N ASP A 88 -12.62 18.15 5.01
CA ASP A 88 -11.44 18.83 5.60
C ASP A 88 -10.11 18.29 5.05
N MET A 89 -10.10 17.04 4.58
CA MET A 89 -8.93 16.39 3.96
C MET A 89 -9.36 15.31 2.97
N ILE A 90 -8.57 15.14 1.91
CA ILE A 90 -8.72 14.03 0.97
C ILE A 90 -7.56 13.07 1.15
N ILE A 91 -7.86 11.77 1.26
CA ILE A 91 -6.91 10.67 1.23
C ILE A 91 -7.27 9.78 0.05
N PHE A 92 -6.28 9.36 -0.75
CA PHE A 92 -6.59 8.38 -1.79
C PHE A 92 -5.39 7.50 -2.14
N THR A 93 -5.70 6.27 -2.64
CA THR A 93 -4.74 5.35 -3.24
C THR A 93 -4.78 5.50 -4.75
N PRO A 94 -3.81 6.12 -5.41
CA PRO A 94 -3.84 6.31 -6.86
C PRO A 94 -3.85 4.97 -7.61
N LEU A 95 -4.75 4.79 -8.58
CA LEU A 95 -4.75 3.59 -9.42
C LEU A 95 -3.57 3.58 -10.38
N GLN A 96 -3.33 4.69 -11.05
CA GLN A 96 -2.20 4.90 -11.97
C GLN A 96 -1.27 5.99 -11.42
N GLU A 97 -0.05 6.07 -11.95
CA GLU A 97 0.93 7.10 -11.51
C GLU A 97 0.68 8.49 -12.10
N SER A 98 -0.05 8.62 -13.20
CA SER A 98 -0.27 9.89 -13.92
C SER A 98 -1.75 10.24 -14.07
N GLY A 99 -2.02 11.49 -14.52
CA GLY A 99 -3.38 11.96 -14.83
C GLY A 99 -4.10 12.64 -13.66
N TRP A 100 -3.41 12.92 -12.55
CA TRP A 100 -4.01 13.49 -11.32
C TRP A 100 -3.93 15.00 -11.20
N ASP A 101 -3.00 15.65 -11.90
CA ASP A 101 -2.68 17.07 -11.72
C ASP A 101 -3.89 18.00 -11.80
N SER A 102 -4.83 17.73 -12.74
CA SER A 102 -6.02 18.58 -12.91
C SER A 102 -6.91 18.58 -11.68
N VAL A 103 -7.32 17.39 -11.22
CA VAL A 103 -8.23 17.26 -10.07
C VAL A 103 -7.54 17.65 -8.75
N LEU A 104 -6.24 17.41 -8.61
CA LEU A 104 -5.50 17.83 -7.42
C LEU A 104 -5.30 19.35 -7.37
N LYS A 105 -5.17 20.02 -8.52
CA LYS A 105 -5.23 21.49 -8.60
C LYS A 105 -6.63 22.03 -8.23
N GLU A 106 -7.70 21.30 -8.53
CA GLU A 106 -9.06 21.64 -8.06
C GLU A 106 -9.14 21.56 -6.52
N ALA A 107 -8.61 20.48 -5.90
CA ALA A 107 -8.55 20.35 -4.43
C ALA A 107 -7.69 21.46 -3.79
N LYS A 108 -6.50 21.75 -4.36
CA LYS A 108 -5.61 22.83 -3.90
C LYS A 108 -6.31 24.20 -3.93
N ARG A 109 -7.05 24.52 -5.00
CA ARG A 109 -7.83 25.76 -5.10
C ARG A 109 -8.98 25.83 -4.10
N ALA A 110 -9.56 24.70 -3.75
CA ALA A 110 -10.58 24.59 -2.71
C ALA A 110 -10.00 24.66 -1.28
N GLY A 111 -8.67 24.69 -1.13
CA GLY A 111 -7.99 24.71 0.15
C GLY A 111 -8.01 23.36 0.88
N ILE A 112 -8.32 22.26 0.17
CA ILE A 112 -8.42 20.92 0.76
C ILE A 112 -7.09 20.21 0.61
N PRO A 113 -6.41 19.85 1.71
CA PRO A 113 -5.15 19.10 1.69
C PRO A 113 -5.37 17.67 1.23
N VAL A 114 -4.36 17.11 0.55
CA VAL A 114 -4.40 15.75 0.00
C VAL A 114 -3.27 14.92 0.58
N ILE A 115 -3.57 13.70 1.02
CA ILE A 115 -2.59 12.66 1.41
C ILE A 115 -2.69 11.51 0.42
N LEU A 116 -1.53 11.05 -0.07
CA LEU A 116 -1.42 9.83 -0.85
C LEU A 116 -1.16 8.64 0.08
N VAL A 117 -1.82 7.52 -0.17
CA VAL A 117 -1.56 6.28 0.58
C VAL A 117 -1.24 5.14 -0.38
N ASP A 118 -0.33 4.23 0.05
CA ASP A 118 0.15 3.09 -0.73
C ASP A 118 0.92 3.54 -1.99
N ARG A 119 0.22 3.90 -3.06
CA ARG A 119 0.82 4.27 -4.35
C ARG A 119 1.14 5.76 -4.43
N HIS A 120 2.17 6.08 -5.19
CA HIS A 120 2.58 7.47 -5.46
C HIS A 120 2.07 7.94 -6.82
N ILE A 121 2.16 9.24 -7.08
CA ILE A 121 1.83 9.86 -8.36
C ILE A 121 3.06 10.48 -9.03
N GLN A 122 3.03 10.59 -10.35
CA GLN A 122 3.98 11.37 -11.12
C GLN A 122 3.40 12.76 -11.34
N THR A 123 4.03 13.77 -10.75
CA THR A 123 3.66 15.18 -10.90
C THR A 123 4.90 16.08 -10.87
N ASN A 124 4.83 17.22 -11.57
CA ASN A 124 5.86 18.25 -11.51
C ASN A 124 5.55 19.32 -10.43
N ASP A 125 4.38 19.27 -9.78
CA ASP A 125 4.01 20.16 -8.68
C ASP A 125 3.96 19.37 -7.37
N PRO A 126 5.04 19.37 -6.58
CA PRO A 126 5.10 18.61 -5.33
C PRO A 126 4.13 19.13 -4.25
N GLU A 127 3.51 20.30 -4.46
CA GLU A 127 2.55 20.86 -3.51
C GLU A 127 1.10 20.41 -3.75
N LEU A 128 0.85 19.54 -4.73
CA LEU A 128 -0.48 18.97 -4.97
C LEU A 128 -0.91 17.96 -3.89
N PHE A 129 0.03 17.50 -3.07
CA PHE A 129 -0.26 16.66 -1.90
C PHE A 129 0.66 17.04 -0.73
N VAL A 130 0.19 16.81 0.48
CA VAL A 130 0.91 17.11 1.71
C VAL A 130 2.04 16.11 1.94
N THR A 131 1.70 14.83 1.92
CA THR A 131 2.62 13.71 2.17
C THR A 131 2.11 12.44 1.49
N HIS A 132 3.01 11.50 1.27
CA HIS A 132 2.73 10.14 0.90
C HIS A 132 3.02 9.20 2.08
N ILE A 133 2.15 8.21 2.31
CA ILE A 133 2.30 7.18 3.36
C ILE A 133 2.20 5.82 2.69
N GLY A 134 3.27 5.04 2.71
CA GLY A 134 3.24 3.74 2.06
C GLY A 134 4.56 2.98 2.14
N PRO A 135 4.64 1.83 1.46
CA PRO A 135 5.87 1.06 1.37
C PRO A 135 6.91 1.74 0.47
N SER A 136 8.16 1.35 0.63
CA SER A 136 9.18 1.64 -0.35
C SER A 136 9.22 0.52 -1.39
N PHE A 137 8.44 0.62 -2.46
CA PHE A 137 8.38 -0.40 -3.51
C PHE A 137 9.73 -0.74 -4.12
N LYS A 138 10.61 0.26 -4.26
CA LYS A 138 11.98 0.01 -4.70
C LYS A 138 12.75 -0.84 -3.70
N ALA A 139 12.60 -0.59 -2.41
CA ALA A 139 13.22 -1.40 -1.36
C ALA A 139 12.64 -2.82 -1.31
N GLU A 140 11.34 -3.02 -1.59
CA GLU A 140 10.74 -4.34 -1.73
C GLU A 140 11.38 -5.12 -2.90
N GLY A 141 11.49 -4.49 -4.08
CA GLY A 141 12.20 -5.07 -5.22
C GLY A 141 13.65 -5.40 -4.91
N ASN A 142 14.36 -4.49 -4.23
CA ASN A 142 15.73 -4.73 -3.78
C ASN A 142 15.85 -5.96 -2.86
N ARG A 143 14.94 -6.12 -1.90
CA ARG A 143 14.91 -7.28 -0.99
C ARG A 143 14.68 -8.59 -1.76
N ALA A 144 13.74 -8.59 -2.72
CA ALA A 144 13.46 -9.73 -3.58
C ALA A 144 14.71 -10.13 -4.40
N GLY A 145 15.33 -9.14 -5.06
CA GLY A 145 16.54 -9.37 -5.86
C GLY A 145 17.75 -9.81 -5.02
N LEU A 146 17.89 -9.26 -3.81
CA LEU A 146 18.94 -9.70 -2.88
C LEU A 146 18.74 -11.16 -2.43
N PHE A 147 17.49 -11.58 -2.18
CA PHE A 147 17.19 -12.98 -1.88
C PHE A 147 17.64 -13.89 -3.02
N VAL A 148 17.24 -13.58 -4.27
CA VAL A 148 17.62 -14.36 -5.46
C VAL A 148 19.14 -14.38 -5.62
N SER A 149 19.81 -13.22 -5.55
CA SER A 149 21.25 -13.09 -5.66
C SER A 149 21.99 -13.92 -4.62
N ASN A 150 21.52 -13.96 -3.38
CA ASN A 150 22.13 -14.75 -2.31
C ASN A 150 21.84 -16.25 -2.48
N HIS A 151 20.63 -16.63 -2.93
CA HIS A 151 20.26 -18.03 -3.16
C HIS A 151 21.17 -18.69 -4.19
N PHE A 152 21.53 -17.98 -5.26
CA PHE A 152 22.39 -18.50 -6.32
C PHE A 152 23.88 -18.14 -6.14
N THR A 153 24.30 -17.62 -5.00
CA THR A 153 25.71 -17.41 -4.68
C THR A 153 26.45 -18.78 -4.70
N ASN A 154 27.54 -18.85 -5.44
CA ASN A 154 28.33 -20.04 -5.70
C ASN A 154 27.60 -21.18 -6.47
N SER A 155 26.49 -20.85 -7.14
CA SER A 155 25.85 -21.77 -8.08
C SER A 155 26.78 -22.11 -9.25
N LYS A 156 26.72 -23.35 -9.73
CA LYS A 156 27.45 -23.81 -10.92
C LYS A 156 26.71 -23.50 -12.24
N LYS A 157 25.51 -22.95 -12.18
CA LYS A 157 24.76 -22.52 -13.39
C LYS A 157 25.52 -21.44 -14.11
N GLN A 158 25.47 -21.46 -15.44
CA GLN A 158 26.12 -20.43 -16.27
C GLN A 158 25.34 -19.13 -16.27
N GLU A 159 24.00 -19.20 -16.14
CA GLU A 159 23.08 -18.09 -16.08
C GLU A 159 21.88 -18.48 -15.20
N ILE A 160 21.24 -17.52 -14.57
CA ILE A 160 19.95 -17.65 -13.88
C ILE A 160 18.89 -16.93 -14.69
N ARG A 161 17.90 -17.66 -15.16
CA ARG A 161 16.83 -17.19 -16.02
C ARG A 161 15.58 -16.89 -15.19
N ILE A 162 15.07 -15.68 -15.29
CA ILE A 162 14.00 -15.16 -14.43
C ILE A 162 12.78 -14.84 -15.28
N LEU A 163 11.62 -15.35 -14.85
CA LEU A 163 10.29 -14.92 -15.34
C LEU A 163 9.74 -13.89 -14.34
N GLU A 164 9.49 -12.67 -14.81
CA GLU A 164 8.83 -11.63 -14.01
C GLU A 164 7.33 -11.65 -14.26
N LEU A 165 6.53 -11.85 -13.19
CA LEU A 165 5.08 -11.67 -13.19
C LEU A 165 4.74 -10.32 -12.57
N ALA A 166 4.61 -9.32 -13.44
CA ALA A 166 4.49 -7.91 -13.09
C ALA A 166 3.04 -7.50 -12.78
N GLY A 167 2.88 -6.49 -11.95
CA GLY A 167 1.61 -5.80 -11.72
C GLY A 167 1.19 -4.92 -12.91
N SER A 168 0.28 -3.97 -12.67
CA SER A 168 -0.19 -3.03 -13.70
C SER A 168 0.94 -2.09 -14.15
N GLU A 169 1.17 -1.98 -15.45
CA GLU A 169 2.34 -1.26 -16.00
C GLU A 169 2.40 0.22 -15.62
N ASN A 170 1.26 0.88 -15.54
CA ASN A 170 1.18 2.32 -15.23
C ASN A 170 1.05 2.59 -13.72
N SER A 171 1.58 1.71 -12.88
CA SER A 171 1.56 1.87 -11.43
C SER A 171 2.96 1.97 -10.83
N THR A 172 3.11 2.84 -9.85
CA THR A 172 4.39 3.01 -9.14
C THR A 172 4.94 1.72 -8.51
N PRO A 173 4.12 0.81 -7.90
CA PRO A 173 4.65 -0.44 -7.38
C PRO A 173 5.28 -1.32 -8.45
N THR A 174 4.68 -1.45 -9.63
CA THR A 174 5.24 -2.28 -10.70
C THR A 174 6.60 -1.76 -11.16
N LYS A 175 6.69 -0.47 -11.46
CA LYS A 175 7.92 0.16 -11.92
C LYS A 175 9.05 0.04 -10.91
N LEU A 176 8.77 0.44 -9.66
CA LEU A 176 9.80 0.51 -8.62
C LEU A 176 10.22 -0.89 -8.10
N ARG A 177 9.30 -1.87 -8.05
CA ARG A 177 9.63 -3.27 -7.73
C ARG A 177 10.56 -3.86 -8.79
N SER A 178 10.27 -3.67 -10.10
CA SER A 178 11.16 -4.11 -11.18
C SER A 178 12.53 -3.43 -11.09
N GLU A 179 12.55 -2.10 -10.90
CA GLU A 179 13.80 -1.33 -10.79
C GLU A 179 14.67 -1.82 -9.63
N GLY A 180 14.12 -1.92 -8.44
CA GLY A 180 14.84 -2.39 -7.26
C GLY A 180 15.33 -3.83 -7.40
N PHE A 181 14.54 -4.71 -8.00
CA PHE A 181 14.93 -6.09 -8.27
C PHE A 181 16.13 -6.15 -9.23
N LEU A 182 16.06 -5.45 -10.36
CA LEU A 182 17.14 -5.37 -11.34
C LEU A 182 18.43 -4.79 -10.74
N GLU A 183 18.35 -3.75 -9.95
CA GLU A 183 19.52 -3.20 -9.26
C GLU A 183 20.21 -4.23 -8.38
N SER A 184 19.43 -5.07 -7.68
CA SER A 184 19.98 -6.05 -6.75
C SER A 184 20.58 -7.28 -7.42
N ILE A 185 19.95 -7.80 -8.48
CA ILE A 185 20.50 -8.95 -9.21
C ILE A 185 21.75 -8.58 -10.03
N ASN A 186 21.84 -7.31 -10.49
CA ASN A 186 22.98 -6.80 -11.24
C ASN A 186 24.11 -6.25 -10.34
N ARG A 187 23.96 -6.32 -9.01
CA ARG A 187 24.99 -5.84 -8.08
C ARG A 187 26.28 -6.66 -8.24
N LYS A 188 27.39 -5.95 -8.46
CA LYS A 188 28.70 -6.59 -8.54
C LYS A 188 29.01 -7.36 -7.25
N PRO A 189 29.66 -8.52 -7.37
CA PRO A 189 30.13 -9.28 -6.21
C PRO A 189 31.02 -8.44 -5.30
N THR A 190 30.85 -8.61 -4.00
CA THR A 190 31.63 -7.88 -3.00
C THR A 190 32.86 -8.69 -2.59
N LEU A 191 34.01 -8.05 -2.47
CA LEU A 191 35.21 -8.63 -1.90
C LEU A 191 34.95 -8.92 -0.40
N LYS A 192 35.15 -10.17 0.02
CA LYS A 192 35.04 -10.57 1.42
C LYS A 192 36.29 -10.12 2.20
N LYS A 193 36.16 -10.08 3.54
CA LYS A 193 37.26 -9.75 4.45
C LYS A 193 38.44 -10.70 4.35
N ASP A 194 38.23 -11.94 3.92
CA ASP A 194 39.24 -12.99 3.70
C ASP A 194 39.90 -12.92 2.31
N GLY A 195 39.58 -11.89 1.50
CA GLY A 195 40.10 -11.69 0.15
C GLY A 195 39.40 -12.50 -0.93
N THR A 196 38.39 -13.29 -0.60
CA THR A 196 37.63 -14.07 -1.59
C THR A 196 36.49 -13.22 -2.19
N ILE A 197 36.10 -13.55 -3.43
CA ILE A 197 34.96 -12.96 -4.12
C ILE A 197 33.92 -14.06 -4.34
N ASP A 198 32.67 -13.81 -3.94
CA ASP A 198 31.59 -14.75 -4.22
C ASP A 198 31.37 -14.86 -5.73
N HIS A 199 31.35 -16.09 -6.24
CA HIS A 199 30.91 -16.30 -7.61
C HIS A 199 29.38 -16.15 -7.68
N LYS A 200 28.92 -15.25 -8.54
CA LYS A 200 27.50 -15.06 -8.86
C LYS A 200 27.31 -15.22 -10.36
N PRO A 201 26.51 -16.20 -10.81
CA PRO A 201 26.17 -16.29 -12.23
C PRO A 201 25.42 -15.04 -12.68
N PRO A 202 25.49 -14.64 -13.95
CA PRO A 202 24.63 -13.64 -14.53
C PRO A 202 23.16 -13.97 -14.28
N MET A 203 22.32 -12.97 -14.02
CA MET A 203 20.91 -13.12 -13.76
C MET A 203 20.13 -12.24 -14.73
N THR A 204 19.24 -12.85 -15.51
CA THR A 204 18.52 -12.17 -16.59
C THR A 204 17.01 -12.36 -16.47
N ILE A 205 16.24 -11.28 -16.52
CA ILE A 205 14.79 -11.38 -16.75
C ILE A 205 14.60 -11.69 -18.22
N VAL A 206 14.33 -12.97 -18.53
CA VAL A 206 14.19 -13.44 -19.93
C VAL A 206 12.78 -13.27 -20.47
N HIS A 207 11.79 -13.26 -19.56
CA HIS A 207 10.39 -13.00 -19.92
C HIS A 207 9.72 -12.14 -18.85
N ARG A 208 8.75 -11.34 -19.30
CA ARG A 208 7.87 -10.54 -18.45
C ARG A 208 6.44 -10.72 -18.90
N ILE A 209 5.58 -11.09 -17.95
CA ILE A 209 4.12 -11.21 -18.16
C ILE A 209 3.40 -10.30 -17.15
N VAL A 210 2.23 -9.75 -17.55
CA VAL A 210 1.53 -8.72 -16.76
C VAL A 210 0.21 -9.27 -16.23
N GLY A 211 0.08 -9.35 -14.91
CA GLY A 211 -1.10 -9.90 -14.22
C GLY A 211 -1.95 -8.87 -13.49
N ASP A 212 -1.59 -7.56 -13.56
CA ASP A 212 -2.37 -6.42 -13.03
C ASP A 212 -2.75 -6.52 -11.54
N PHE A 213 -1.97 -7.25 -10.73
CA PHE A 213 -2.27 -7.58 -9.32
C PHE A 213 -3.52 -8.43 -9.12
N ILE A 214 -4.05 -9.06 -10.18
CA ILE A 214 -5.29 -9.84 -10.18
C ILE A 214 -4.98 -11.33 -10.30
N ARG A 215 -5.51 -12.16 -9.37
CA ARG A 215 -5.29 -13.62 -9.33
C ARG A 215 -5.62 -14.31 -10.65
N MET A 216 -6.80 -14.02 -11.21
CA MET A 216 -7.22 -14.63 -12.47
C MET A 216 -6.32 -14.24 -13.64
N LYS A 217 -5.92 -12.96 -13.71
CA LYS A 217 -4.98 -12.52 -14.77
C LYS A 217 -3.63 -13.17 -14.62
N GLY A 218 -3.10 -13.30 -13.38
CA GLY A 218 -1.87 -14.04 -13.10
C GLY A 218 -1.94 -15.50 -13.60
N LYS A 219 -3.09 -16.17 -13.38
CA LYS A 219 -3.33 -17.53 -13.90
C LYS A 219 -3.36 -17.55 -15.42
N ASP A 220 -4.13 -16.67 -16.06
CA ASP A 220 -4.32 -16.65 -17.50
C ASP A 220 -3.02 -16.31 -18.23
N GLN A 221 -2.23 -15.35 -17.71
CA GLN A 221 -0.93 -15.01 -18.29
C GLN A 221 0.08 -16.17 -18.15
N MET A 222 0.10 -16.84 -16.99
CA MET A 222 0.95 -18.02 -16.83
C MET A 222 0.53 -19.16 -17.77
N LYS A 223 -0.77 -19.44 -17.95
CA LYS A 223 -1.25 -20.42 -18.92
C LYS A 223 -0.79 -20.10 -20.34
N ARG A 224 -0.96 -18.86 -20.79
CA ARG A 224 -0.50 -18.42 -22.13
C ARG A 224 1.02 -18.54 -22.27
N TYR A 225 1.76 -18.26 -21.20
CA TYR A 225 3.21 -18.44 -21.21
C TYR A 225 3.57 -19.93 -21.43
N LEU A 226 2.91 -20.84 -20.73
CA LEU A 226 3.13 -22.28 -20.81
C LEU A 226 2.73 -22.90 -22.18
N GLU A 227 1.85 -22.25 -22.95
CA GLU A 227 1.47 -22.72 -24.29
C GLU A 227 2.61 -22.62 -25.32
N THR A 228 3.56 -21.70 -25.11
CA THR A 228 4.60 -21.37 -26.09
C THR A 228 6.02 -21.44 -25.53
N ASN A 229 6.20 -21.65 -24.23
CA ASN A 229 7.50 -21.68 -23.57
C ASN A 229 7.63 -22.88 -22.63
N ASP A 230 8.84 -23.35 -22.48
CA ASP A 230 9.17 -24.39 -21.50
C ASP A 230 9.57 -23.77 -20.15
N LEU A 231 8.75 -24.00 -19.12
CA LEU A 231 9.02 -23.48 -17.77
C LEU A 231 10.25 -24.14 -17.12
N SER A 232 10.69 -25.30 -17.60
CA SER A 232 11.92 -25.93 -17.08
C SER A 232 13.19 -25.16 -17.40
N GLU A 233 13.13 -24.21 -18.35
CA GLU A 233 14.22 -23.28 -18.65
C GLU A 233 14.29 -22.08 -17.71
N ILE A 234 13.31 -21.92 -16.81
CA ILE A 234 13.22 -20.79 -15.86
C ILE A 234 13.67 -21.25 -14.49
N ASP A 235 14.59 -20.51 -13.89
CA ASP A 235 15.09 -20.77 -12.54
C ASP A 235 14.27 -20.07 -11.45
N VAL A 236 13.74 -18.88 -11.76
CA VAL A 236 13.06 -18.02 -10.79
C VAL A 236 11.76 -17.46 -11.38
N LEU A 237 10.68 -17.58 -10.63
CA LEU A 237 9.48 -16.76 -10.80
C LEU A 237 9.51 -15.61 -9.79
N TYR A 238 9.71 -14.38 -10.27
CA TYR A 238 9.57 -13.17 -9.48
C TYR A 238 8.18 -12.54 -9.72
N SER A 239 7.34 -12.59 -8.71
CA SER A 239 5.96 -12.10 -8.78
C SER A 239 5.75 -10.87 -7.90
N HIS A 240 5.10 -9.84 -8.43
CA HIS A 240 4.87 -8.59 -7.73
C HIS A 240 3.74 -8.63 -6.70
N SER A 241 2.98 -9.73 -6.59
CA SER A 241 1.97 -9.87 -5.52
C SER A 241 1.60 -11.32 -5.26
N ASN A 242 1.11 -11.58 -4.05
CA ASN A 242 0.61 -12.89 -3.66
C ASN A 242 -0.59 -13.34 -4.51
N GLU A 243 -1.51 -12.43 -4.84
CA GLU A 243 -2.66 -12.75 -5.68
C GLU A 243 -2.25 -13.33 -7.05
N MET A 244 -1.30 -12.67 -7.72
CA MET A 244 -0.80 -13.16 -9.00
C MET A 244 -0.03 -14.47 -8.84
N THR A 245 0.72 -14.64 -7.73
CA THR A 245 1.44 -15.88 -7.43
C THR A 245 0.48 -17.06 -7.23
N HIS A 246 -0.63 -16.87 -6.52
CA HIS A 246 -1.68 -17.88 -6.41
C HIS A 246 -2.23 -18.28 -7.78
N GLY A 247 -2.46 -17.29 -8.66
CA GLY A 247 -2.89 -17.53 -10.03
C GLY A 247 -1.87 -18.36 -10.82
N ALA A 248 -0.60 -17.94 -10.79
CA ALA A 248 0.49 -18.63 -11.47
C ALA A 248 0.67 -20.07 -10.98
N LEU A 249 0.68 -20.28 -9.65
CA LEU A 249 0.75 -21.61 -9.05
C LEU A 249 -0.39 -22.53 -9.50
N ALA A 250 -1.61 -22.00 -9.67
CA ALA A 250 -2.73 -22.77 -10.17
C ALA A 250 -2.55 -23.23 -11.63
N ALA A 251 -1.82 -22.47 -12.46
CA ALA A 251 -1.46 -22.90 -13.82
C ALA A 251 -0.27 -23.87 -13.82
N ILE A 252 0.77 -23.61 -13.01
CA ILE A 252 1.96 -24.44 -12.91
C ILE A 252 1.62 -25.85 -12.39
N LYS A 253 0.59 -25.99 -11.54
CA LYS A 253 0.13 -27.30 -11.04
C LYS A 253 -0.22 -28.29 -12.16
N GLU A 254 -0.53 -27.82 -13.36
CA GLU A 254 -0.85 -28.63 -14.52
C GLU A 254 0.43 -29.13 -15.27
N THR A 255 1.63 -28.78 -14.78
CA THR A 255 2.94 -29.17 -15.31
C THR A 255 3.65 -30.15 -14.38
N SER A 256 4.81 -30.66 -14.82
CA SER A 256 5.69 -31.51 -13.99
C SER A 256 6.61 -30.72 -13.05
N ILE A 257 6.66 -29.39 -13.17
CA ILE A 257 7.52 -28.50 -12.38
C ILE A 257 7.06 -28.49 -10.92
N LYS A 258 8.01 -28.66 -10.01
CA LYS A 258 7.79 -28.57 -8.56
C LYS A 258 8.13 -27.17 -8.07
N PRO A 259 7.10 -26.34 -7.75
CA PRO A 259 7.33 -25.01 -7.19
C PRO A 259 8.12 -25.11 -5.87
N GLY A 260 9.10 -24.22 -5.72
CA GLY A 260 9.98 -24.18 -4.55
C GLY A 260 11.23 -25.05 -4.65
N GLU A 261 11.23 -26.08 -5.51
CA GLU A 261 12.36 -26.99 -5.77
C GLU A 261 12.97 -26.71 -7.15
N ASP A 262 12.23 -27.03 -8.22
CA ASP A 262 12.69 -26.85 -9.62
C ASP A 262 12.61 -25.38 -10.04
N LEU A 263 11.64 -24.62 -9.49
CA LEU A 263 11.40 -23.21 -9.76
C LEU A 263 11.39 -22.44 -8.44
N ILE A 264 12.36 -21.58 -8.24
CA ILE A 264 12.42 -20.69 -7.07
C ILE A 264 11.35 -19.60 -7.21
N ILE A 265 10.49 -19.47 -6.20
CA ILE A 265 9.39 -18.49 -6.22
C ILE A 265 9.62 -17.41 -5.18
N VAL A 266 9.68 -16.17 -5.67
CA VAL A 266 9.77 -14.94 -4.86
C VAL A 266 8.53 -14.10 -5.13
N THR A 267 7.83 -13.71 -4.07
CA THR A 267 6.59 -12.95 -4.16
C THR A 267 6.55 -11.82 -3.14
N ILE A 268 5.61 -10.91 -3.30
CA ILE A 268 5.44 -9.74 -2.42
C ILE A 268 4.01 -9.76 -1.85
N ASP A 269 3.80 -9.20 -0.70
CA ASP A 269 2.66 -8.85 0.17
C ASP A 269 2.77 -9.51 1.55
N GLY A 270 2.58 -10.81 1.70
CA GLY A 270 2.71 -11.53 2.98
C GLY A 270 1.38 -11.88 3.63
N GLN A 271 0.35 -12.18 2.84
CA GLN A 271 -0.91 -12.75 3.32
C GLN A 271 -0.68 -14.15 3.94
N GLU A 272 -1.51 -14.54 4.91
CA GLU A 272 -1.30 -15.78 5.67
C GLU A 272 -1.28 -17.02 4.77
N ASP A 273 -2.15 -17.09 3.76
CA ASP A 273 -2.19 -18.23 2.83
C ASP A 273 -0.92 -18.38 1.97
N MET A 274 -0.19 -17.27 1.76
CA MET A 274 1.11 -17.32 1.10
C MET A 274 2.24 -17.66 2.08
N ILE A 275 2.15 -17.22 3.33
CA ILE A 275 3.06 -17.63 4.39
C ILE A 275 2.96 -19.14 4.65
N GLU A 276 1.76 -19.73 4.56
CA GLU A 276 1.58 -21.19 4.60
C GLU A 276 2.30 -21.90 3.44
N LYS A 277 2.28 -21.33 2.23
CA LYS A 277 3.04 -21.85 1.09
C LYS A 277 4.56 -21.72 1.29
N LEU A 278 4.99 -20.66 1.95
CA LEU A 278 6.39 -20.52 2.37
C LEU A 278 6.76 -21.61 3.38
N ARG A 279 5.91 -21.87 4.40
CA ARG A 279 6.12 -22.94 5.40
C ARG A 279 6.20 -24.34 4.77
N SER A 280 5.38 -24.58 3.74
CA SER A 280 5.38 -25.86 3.01
C SER A 280 6.46 -25.97 1.93
N GLY A 281 7.30 -24.96 1.73
CA GLY A 281 8.38 -24.96 0.75
C GLY A 281 7.96 -24.73 -0.69
N ILE A 282 6.67 -24.48 -0.97
CA ILE A 282 6.15 -24.16 -2.32
C ILE A 282 6.65 -22.80 -2.80
N VAL A 283 6.84 -21.86 -1.88
CA VAL A 283 7.39 -20.52 -2.11
C VAL A 283 8.67 -20.38 -1.30
N ASN A 284 9.67 -19.69 -1.83
CA ASN A 284 11.00 -19.60 -1.22
C ASN A 284 11.22 -18.28 -0.46
N CYS A 285 10.57 -17.23 -0.93
CA CYS A 285 10.67 -15.91 -0.31
C CYS A 285 9.36 -15.13 -0.47
N VAL A 286 8.96 -14.47 0.61
CA VAL A 286 7.86 -13.50 0.63
C VAL A 286 8.42 -12.20 1.17
N VAL A 287 8.42 -11.15 0.34
CA VAL A 287 8.75 -9.79 0.76
C VAL A 287 7.48 -9.16 1.32
N GLU A 288 7.58 -8.66 2.53
CA GLU A 288 6.41 -8.04 3.18
C GLU A 288 6.04 -6.72 2.50
N CYS A 289 4.74 -6.52 2.26
CA CYS A 289 4.08 -5.25 1.98
C CYS A 289 2.91 -5.13 2.96
N LYS A 290 3.02 -4.25 3.95
CA LYS A 290 2.05 -4.15 5.06
C LYS A 290 0.77 -3.41 4.65
N PRO A 291 -0.42 -4.04 4.76
CA PRO A 291 -1.68 -3.33 4.56
C PRO A 291 -2.12 -2.52 5.78
N ASP A 292 -1.61 -2.83 6.97
CA ASP A 292 -2.02 -2.18 8.23
C ASP A 292 -1.28 -0.84 8.42
N VAL A 293 -1.78 0.19 7.74
CA VAL A 293 -1.20 1.53 7.70
C VAL A 293 -2.02 2.57 8.48
N GLY A 294 -3.15 2.17 9.01
CA GLY A 294 -4.14 3.08 9.61
C GLY A 294 -3.57 3.98 10.69
N TRP A 295 -2.72 3.44 11.59
CA TRP A 295 -2.07 4.26 12.61
C TRP A 295 -1.22 5.39 12.02
N TYR A 296 -0.45 5.09 10.97
CA TYR A 296 0.38 6.10 10.30
C TYR A 296 -0.49 7.20 9.68
N VAL A 297 -1.61 6.80 9.06
CA VAL A 297 -2.54 7.73 8.43
C VAL A 297 -3.21 8.62 9.48
N ALA A 298 -3.86 8.03 10.49
CA ALA A 298 -4.56 8.79 11.53
C ALA A 298 -3.61 9.74 12.29
N ASN A 299 -2.43 9.26 12.71
CA ASN A 299 -1.41 10.11 13.35
C ASN A 299 -0.95 11.26 12.43
N THR A 300 -0.85 11.02 11.12
CA THR A 300 -0.45 12.07 10.16
C THR A 300 -1.54 13.11 10.00
N VAL A 301 -2.81 12.70 9.91
CA VAL A 301 -3.97 13.61 9.85
C VAL A 301 -4.02 14.48 11.11
N THR A 302 -3.94 13.87 12.29
CA THR A 302 -3.94 14.59 13.58
C THR A 302 -2.77 15.58 13.68
N ARG A 303 -1.57 15.17 13.26
CA ARG A 303 -0.41 16.06 13.23
C ARG A 303 -0.56 17.19 12.22
N TYR A 304 -1.16 16.94 11.06
CA TYR A 304 -1.40 17.97 10.07
C TYR A 304 -2.26 19.09 10.64
N PHE A 305 -3.41 18.78 11.20
CA PHE A 305 -4.30 19.79 11.79
C PHE A 305 -3.72 20.44 13.04
N GLY A 306 -2.98 19.70 13.86
CA GLY A 306 -2.25 20.26 14.99
C GLY A 306 -1.06 21.15 14.56
N ASN A 307 -0.38 20.83 13.47
CA ASN A 307 0.78 21.57 12.97
C ASN A 307 0.41 22.90 12.30
N ILE A 308 -0.80 23.03 11.74
CA ILE A 308 -1.29 24.33 11.21
C ILE A 308 -1.11 25.44 12.25
N GLN A 309 -1.30 25.11 13.53
CA GLN A 309 -1.13 26.06 14.65
C GLN A 309 0.33 26.33 15.00
N THR A 310 1.25 25.44 14.65
CA THR A 310 2.67 25.49 15.05
C THR A 310 3.63 25.80 13.89
N GLY A 311 3.14 25.87 12.65
CA GLY A 311 3.94 26.10 11.44
C GLY A 311 4.91 24.98 11.07
N LYS A 312 4.79 23.79 11.68
CA LYS A 312 5.66 22.64 11.36
C LYS A 312 5.19 21.91 10.13
N THR A 313 6.12 21.54 9.25
CA THR A 313 5.83 20.75 8.03
C THR A 313 5.93 19.24 8.32
N LEU A 314 5.16 18.45 7.56
CA LEU A 314 5.29 17.00 7.52
C LEU A 314 6.38 16.57 6.53
N PRO A 315 7.05 15.42 6.73
CA PRO A 315 7.94 14.86 5.71
C PRO A 315 7.16 14.54 4.44
N LYS A 316 7.80 14.65 3.27
CA LYS A 316 7.14 14.41 1.99
C LYS A 316 6.72 12.95 1.81
N ASP A 317 7.53 12.02 2.33
CA ASP A 317 7.26 10.60 2.34
C ASP A 317 7.40 10.02 3.75
N ILE A 318 6.46 9.14 4.12
CA ILE A 318 6.46 8.35 5.35
C ILE A 318 6.49 6.88 4.94
N PHE A 319 7.69 6.30 4.95
CA PHE A 319 7.87 4.90 4.58
C PHE A 319 7.62 3.97 5.76
N ILE A 320 6.88 2.89 5.48
CA ILE A 320 6.55 1.85 6.44
C ILE A 320 7.68 0.82 6.47
N SER A 321 8.09 0.44 7.68
CA SER A 321 9.12 -0.59 7.83
C SER A 321 8.54 -1.96 7.54
N GLU A 322 9.20 -2.71 6.66
CA GLU A 322 8.82 -4.03 6.17
C GLU A 322 10.00 -4.97 6.22
N THR A 323 9.73 -6.28 6.16
CA THR A 323 10.72 -7.32 6.27
C THR A 323 10.67 -8.33 5.12
N VAL A 324 11.49 -9.37 5.20
CA VAL A 324 11.54 -10.48 4.26
C VAL A 324 11.33 -11.77 5.04
N PHE A 325 10.47 -12.64 4.52
CA PHE A 325 10.21 -13.96 5.05
C PHE A 325 10.81 -15.03 4.13
N SER A 326 11.52 -15.96 4.72
CA SER A 326 12.11 -17.12 4.05
C SER A 326 12.20 -18.30 5.03
N GLN A 327 12.65 -19.46 4.57
CA GLN A 327 12.86 -20.61 5.45
C GLN A 327 13.82 -20.30 6.62
N GLN A 328 14.69 -19.29 6.48
CA GLN A 328 15.67 -18.93 7.52
C GLN A 328 15.02 -18.30 8.76
N ASN A 329 13.87 -17.63 8.61
CA ASN A 329 13.20 -16.93 9.70
C ASN A 329 11.73 -17.33 9.91
N ILE A 330 11.33 -18.45 9.31
CA ILE A 330 9.93 -18.91 9.26
C ILE A 330 9.31 -19.12 10.65
N ALA A 331 10.10 -19.54 11.62
CA ALA A 331 9.64 -19.76 13.00
C ALA A 331 9.21 -18.48 13.72
N ASN A 332 9.68 -17.33 13.24
CA ASN A 332 9.44 -16.01 13.84
C ASN A 332 8.36 -15.22 13.11
N ILE A 333 7.70 -15.80 12.10
CA ILE A 333 6.65 -15.10 11.36
C ILE A 333 5.35 -15.15 12.16
N PRO A 334 4.80 -14.02 12.60
CA PRO A 334 3.53 -14.00 13.30
C PRO A 334 2.39 -14.37 12.38
N THR A 335 1.34 -15.00 12.93
CA THR A 335 0.09 -15.25 12.20
C THR A 335 -0.53 -13.94 11.73
N ARG A 336 -0.99 -13.93 10.50
CA ARG A 336 -1.57 -12.74 9.86
C ARG A 336 -3.08 -12.90 9.71
N ASN A 337 -3.78 -11.78 9.70
CA ASN A 337 -5.25 -11.74 9.62
C ASN A 337 -5.74 -11.19 8.26
N TYR A 338 -4.95 -11.37 7.21
CA TYR A 338 -5.27 -10.94 5.85
C TYR A 338 -4.67 -11.86 4.79
#